data_c6777b500d4a110f2bbf6777e323100e
#
_entry.id   c6777b500d4a110f2bbf6777e323100e
#
_cell.length_a   1.000
_cell.length_b   1.000
_cell.length_c   1.000
_cell.angle_alpha   90.00
_cell.angle_beta   90.00
_cell.angle_gamma   90.00
#
_symmetry.space_group_name_H-M   'P 1'
#
loop_
_entity.id
_entity.type
_entity.pdbx_description
1 polymer ?
#
loop_
_entity_poly.entity_id
_entity_poly.type
_entity_poly.pdbx_seq_one_letter_code
_entity_poly.pdbx_strand_id
1 'polypeptide(L)'
;MNILNQIIEHKRKEVAERNSLYPPKLLEQSIYFGSPTVSLKKYIQRSDKSGIIAEIKRKSPSRGMINNSVSVERTSIGYMQAGASALSVLTDKEFFGGSNDDLTIARKFNFCPILRKDFTVDEYQIIEAKSIGADAILLIAAVLSPFEIRHFAIQAKQMGLEVLLEVHSLEELKCSITDEIDLIGVNNRDLQSFNVSLDVSRDLATHIPNSFVKVSESGIESPEAIVELKKFGYEGFLMGQNFMQHNRPEEAAKEFVRQLKRLEDVRS
;
A
#
# COMPACT_ATOMS: atom_id res chain seq x y z
N MET A 1 -7.38 -21.41 -13.87
CA MET A 1 -6.70 -20.09 -13.84
C MET A 1 -6.63 -19.68 -12.38
N ASN A 2 -5.47 -19.32 -11.85
CA ASN A 2 -5.38 -18.87 -10.46
C ASN A 2 -6.02 -17.47 -10.32
N ILE A 3 -6.35 -17.06 -9.09
CA ILE A 3 -7.05 -15.81 -8.82
C ILE A 3 -6.25 -14.57 -9.28
N LEU A 4 -4.92 -14.60 -9.15
CA LEU A 4 -4.05 -13.50 -9.58
C LEU A 4 -4.18 -13.26 -11.10
N ASN A 5 -4.13 -14.34 -11.90
CA ASN A 5 -4.29 -14.23 -13.35
C ASN A 5 -5.66 -13.67 -13.76
N GLN A 6 -6.74 -14.04 -13.03
CA GLN A 6 -8.07 -13.48 -13.25
C GLN A 6 -8.10 -11.98 -12.96
N ILE A 7 -7.47 -11.56 -11.86
CA ILE A 7 -7.37 -10.15 -11.49
C ILE A 7 -6.61 -9.36 -12.58
N ILE A 8 -5.48 -9.87 -13.03
CA ILE A 8 -4.64 -9.18 -14.03
C ILE A 8 -5.34 -9.09 -15.39
N GLU A 9 -6.00 -10.17 -15.83
CA GLU A 9 -6.77 -10.13 -17.08
C GLU A 9 -7.91 -9.11 -17.01
N HIS A 10 -8.64 -9.07 -15.89
CA HIS A 10 -9.70 -8.08 -15.67
C HIS A 10 -9.12 -6.67 -15.64
N LYS A 11 -8.02 -6.45 -14.89
CA LYS A 11 -7.38 -5.13 -14.76
C LYS A 11 -6.92 -4.58 -16.10
N ARG A 12 -6.33 -5.39 -16.98
CA ARG A 12 -5.93 -4.94 -18.32
C ARG A 12 -7.12 -4.44 -19.15
N LYS A 13 -8.29 -5.11 -19.04
CA LYS A 13 -9.53 -4.67 -19.72
C LYS A 13 -10.06 -3.37 -19.10
N GLU A 14 -10.13 -3.28 -17.78
CA GLU A 14 -10.53 -2.09 -17.04
C GLU A 14 -9.67 -0.87 -17.42
N VAL A 15 -8.35 -1.05 -17.45
CA VAL A 15 -7.40 0.02 -17.79
C VAL A 15 -7.56 0.49 -19.23
N ALA A 16 -7.73 -0.42 -20.18
CA ALA A 16 -7.97 -0.08 -21.59
C ALA A 16 -9.28 0.73 -21.76
N GLU A 17 -10.35 0.33 -21.09
CA GLU A 17 -11.61 1.06 -21.06
C GLU A 17 -11.45 2.45 -20.44
N ARG A 18 -10.81 2.53 -19.27
CA ARG A 18 -10.59 3.81 -18.57
C ARG A 18 -9.72 4.78 -19.39
N ASN A 19 -8.67 4.28 -20.04
CA ASN A 19 -7.81 5.11 -20.90
C ASN A 19 -8.60 5.70 -22.09
N SER A 20 -9.56 4.95 -22.63
CA SER A 20 -10.44 5.43 -23.67
C SER A 20 -11.41 6.52 -23.18
N LEU A 21 -11.97 6.36 -21.97
CA LEU A 21 -12.94 7.30 -21.38
C LEU A 21 -12.27 8.55 -20.78
N TYR A 22 -11.09 8.38 -20.19
CA TYR A 22 -10.34 9.41 -19.47
C TYR A 22 -8.89 9.46 -19.98
N PRO A 23 -8.65 10.01 -21.19
CA PRO A 23 -7.32 10.04 -21.76
C PRO A 23 -6.33 10.82 -20.89
N PRO A 24 -5.01 10.55 -20.96
CA PRO A 24 -3.97 11.19 -20.14
C PRO A 24 -4.08 12.71 -20.07
N LYS A 25 -4.31 13.38 -21.21
CA LYS A 25 -4.48 14.84 -21.28
C LYS A 25 -5.63 15.38 -20.39
N LEU A 26 -6.67 14.58 -20.16
CA LEU A 26 -7.76 14.96 -19.26
C LEU A 26 -7.33 14.77 -17.81
N LEU A 27 -6.64 13.68 -17.49
CA LEU A 27 -6.12 13.40 -16.14
C LEU A 27 -5.11 14.46 -15.69
N GLU A 28 -4.26 14.95 -16.59
CA GLU A 28 -3.28 16.00 -16.34
C GLU A 28 -3.92 17.35 -15.94
N GLN A 29 -5.20 17.56 -16.23
CA GLN A 29 -5.93 18.76 -15.81
C GLN A 29 -6.43 18.69 -14.36
N SER A 30 -6.27 17.57 -13.67
CA SER A 30 -6.64 17.45 -12.27
C SER A 30 -5.84 18.42 -11.40
N ILE A 31 -6.52 18.99 -10.39
CA ILE A 31 -5.86 19.86 -9.38
C ILE A 31 -4.74 19.16 -8.62
N TYR A 32 -4.77 17.83 -8.54
CA TYR A 32 -3.74 17.03 -7.86
C TYR A 32 -2.52 16.76 -8.74
N PHE A 33 -2.67 16.83 -10.07
CA PHE A 33 -1.59 16.44 -10.99
C PHE A 33 -0.35 17.33 -10.83
N GLY A 34 -0.55 18.64 -10.72
CA GLY A 34 0.51 19.62 -10.48
C GLY A 34 0.93 19.78 -9.00
N SER A 35 0.24 19.10 -8.07
CA SER A 35 0.53 19.24 -6.65
C SER A 35 1.78 18.44 -6.24
N PRO A 36 2.62 18.98 -5.32
CA PRO A 36 3.75 18.23 -4.77
C PRO A 36 3.25 17.01 -3.98
N THR A 37 3.96 15.90 -4.11
CA THR A 37 3.69 14.68 -3.36
C THR A 37 4.26 14.72 -1.95
N VAL A 38 3.65 13.98 -1.04
CA VAL A 38 4.13 13.79 0.33
C VAL A 38 4.88 12.46 0.40
N SER A 39 6.14 12.49 0.87
CA SER A 39 6.99 11.30 0.90
C SER A 39 6.49 10.26 1.89
N LEU A 40 6.10 9.08 1.39
CA LEU A 40 5.75 7.90 2.16
C LEU A 40 6.93 7.41 3.00
N LYS A 41 8.12 7.33 2.36
CA LYS A 41 9.37 6.95 3.01
C LYS A 41 9.66 7.79 4.23
N LYS A 42 9.66 9.13 4.08
CA LYS A 42 9.94 10.06 5.18
C LYS A 42 8.90 9.97 6.31
N TYR A 43 7.62 9.79 5.97
CA TYR A 43 6.56 9.68 6.99
C TYR A 43 6.61 8.40 7.79
N ILE A 44 6.99 7.28 7.17
CA ILE A 44 7.22 6.01 7.88
C ILE A 44 8.35 6.17 8.90
N GLN A 45 9.42 6.86 8.53
CA GLN A 45 10.63 7.05 9.35
C GLN A 45 10.48 8.13 10.43
N ARG A 46 9.34 8.80 10.54
CA ARG A 46 9.11 9.80 11.60
C ARG A 46 8.98 9.14 12.96
N SER A 47 9.71 9.65 13.95
CA SER A 47 9.69 9.16 15.34
C SER A 47 8.37 9.44 16.08
N ASP A 48 7.59 10.43 15.64
CA ASP A 48 6.28 10.76 16.22
C ASP A 48 5.13 9.92 15.62
N LYS A 49 5.43 9.01 14.69
CA LYS A 49 4.47 8.15 14.00
C LYS A 49 4.72 6.67 14.30
N SER A 50 3.73 5.84 14.02
CA SER A 50 3.76 4.41 14.34
C SER A 50 4.48 3.51 13.33
N GLY A 51 4.80 4.02 12.14
CA GLY A 51 5.21 3.19 11.00
C GLY A 51 4.03 2.49 10.28
N ILE A 52 2.81 2.58 10.80
CA ILE A 52 1.64 1.92 10.23
C ILE A 52 1.16 2.64 8.97
N ILE A 53 1.03 1.89 7.88
CA ILE A 53 0.31 2.27 6.67
C ILE A 53 -1.09 1.67 6.80
N ALA A 54 -2.07 2.52 7.17
CA ALA A 54 -3.42 2.05 7.48
C ALA A 54 -4.26 1.92 6.20
N GLU A 55 -4.70 0.69 5.91
CA GLU A 55 -5.37 0.35 4.66
C GLU A 55 -6.88 0.43 4.78
N ILE A 56 -7.52 1.05 3.78
CA ILE A 56 -8.98 1.05 3.57
C ILE A 56 -9.32 0.04 2.48
N LYS A 57 -10.03 -1.04 2.87
CA LYS A 57 -10.37 -2.16 2.01
C LYS A 57 -11.72 -2.78 2.38
N ARG A 58 -12.67 -2.82 1.45
CA ARG A 58 -14.03 -3.33 1.72
C ARG A 58 -14.16 -4.83 1.59
N LYS A 59 -13.43 -5.45 0.66
CA LYS A 59 -13.45 -6.91 0.45
C LYS A 59 -12.07 -7.43 -0.01
N SER A 60 -11.90 -8.72 -0.03
CA SER A 60 -10.72 -9.36 -0.63
C SER A 60 -11.05 -10.76 -1.15
N PRO A 61 -10.31 -11.29 -2.14
CA PRO A 61 -10.52 -12.65 -2.64
C PRO A 61 -10.43 -13.73 -1.55
N SER A 62 -9.57 -13.53 -0.54
CA SER A 62 -9.34 -14.51 0.54
C SER A 62 -10.40 -14.47 1.66
N ARG A 63 -11.14 -13.37 1.82
CA ARG A 63 -12.08 -13.16 2.95
C ARG A 63 -13.51 -12.81 2.51
N GLY A 64 -13.72 -12.53 1.22
CA GLY A 64 -14.99 -11.98 0.77
C GLY A 64 -15.22 -10.56 1.29
N MET A 65 -16.45 -10.24 1.64
CA MET A 65 -16.81 -8.92 2.20
C MET A 65 -16.28 -8.77 3.62
N ILE A 66 -15.56 -7.65 3.87
CA ILE A 66 -14.98 -7.31 5.17
C ILE A 66 -15.80 -6.19 5.83
N ASN A 67 -15.99 -5.08 5.13
CA ASN A 67 -16.73 -3.92 5.65
C ASN A 67 -17.34 -3.12 4.50
N ASN A 68 -18.64 -3.32 4.25
CA ASN A 68 -19.33 -2.65 3.15
C ASN A 68 -19.79 -1.23 3.51
N SER A 69 -19.88 -0.90 4.79
CA SER A 69 -20.44 0.38 5.29
C SER A 69 -19.37 1.39 5.70
N VAL A 70 -18.11 1.15 5.39
CA VAL A 70 -17.01 2.04 5.78
C VAL A 70 -17.16 3.42 5.14
N SER A 71 -17.07 4.47 5.96
CA SER A 71 -16.92 5.86 5.50
C SER A 71 -15.44 6.15 5.31
N VAL A 72 -15.01 6.37 4.07
CA VAL A 72 -13.62 6.67 3.75
C VAL A 72 -13.16 7.95 4.43
N GLU A 73 -13.98 9.00 4.41
CA GLU A 73 -13.70 10.28 5.09
C GLU A 73 -13.41 10.05 6.58
N ARG A 74 -14.38 9.51 7.32
CA ARG A 74 -14.23 9.29 8.78
C ARG A 74 -13.05 8.37 9.09
N THR A 75 -12.92 7.26 8.35
CA THR A 75 -11.89 6.26 8.61
C THR A 75 -10.49 6.80 8.33
N SER A 76 -10.30 7.52 7.21
CA SER A 76 -9.00 8.09 6.87
C SER A 76 -8.55 9.15 7.88
N ILE A 77 -9.45 10.07 8.26
CA ILE A 77 -9.18 11.06 9.31
C ILE A 77 -8.82 10.35 10.63
N GLY A 78 -9.62 9.38 11.04
CA GLY A 78 -9.42 8.67 12.29
C GLY A 78 -8.12 7.86 12.32
N TYR A 79 -7.71 7.24 11.22
CA TYR A 79 -6.41 6.56 11.11
C TYR A 79 -5.25 7.52 11.34
N MET A 80 -5.30 8.72 10.76
CA MET A 80 -4.25 9.72 10.96
C MET A 80 -4.25 10.28 12.39
N GLN A 81 -5.42 10.48 12.99
CA GLN A 81 -5.55 10.88 14.40
C GLN A 81 -5.08 9.78 15.36
N ALA A 82 -5.22 8.51 15.00
CA ALA A 82 -4.68 7.38 15.75
C ALA A 82 -3.15 7.32 15.75
N GLY A 83 -2.48 8.03 14.83
CA GLY A 83 -1.02 8.07 14.73
C GLY A 83 -0.46 7.18 13.61
N ALA A 84 -1.27 6.77 12.63
CA ALA A 84 -0.77 6.13 11.43
C ALA A 84 0.22 7.04 10.69
N SER A 85 1.20 6.45 10.01
CA SER A 85 2.18 7.18 9.22
C SER A 85 1.64 7.55 7.84
N ALA A 86 0.80 6.70 7.28
CA ALA A 86 0.27 6.85 5.94
C ALA A 86 -1.08 6.13 5.77
N LEU A 87 -1.73 6.42 4.66
CA LEU A 87 -2.91 5.68 4.21
C LEU A 87 -2.55 4.79 3.01
N SER A 88 -3.19 3.62 2.93
CA SER A 88 -3.26 2.77 1.74
C SER A 88 -4.72 2.67 1.32
N VAL A 89 -5.03 3.04 0.07
CA VAL A 89 -6.42 3.02 -0.40
C VAL A 89 -6.54 2.10 -1.60
N LEU A 90 -7.36 1.05 -1.45
CA LEU A 90 -7.68 0.15 -2.55
C LEU A 90 -8.48 0.90 -3.61
N THR A 91 -8.04 0.84 -4.88
CA THR A 91 -8.77 1.41 -6.00
C THR A 91 -9.35 0.35 -6.94
N ASP A 92 -8.99 -0.93 -6.77
CA ASP A 92 -9.61 -2.03 -7.48
C ASP A 92 -11.07 -2.24 -7.03
N LYS A 93 -11.99 -2.16 -7.99
CA LYS A 93 -13.44 -2.26 -7.72
C LYS A 93 -13.90 -3.71 -7.64
N GLU A 94 -13.53 -4.52 -8.63
CA GLU A 94 -14.10 -5.85 -8.80
C GLU A 94 -13.69 -6.81 -7.66
N PHE A 95 -12.43 -6.83 -7.27
CA PHE A 95 -11.92 -7.81 -6.31
C PHE A 95 -11.78 -7.26 -4.89
N PHE A 96 -11.60 -5.93 -4.73
CA PHE A 96 -11.34 -5.31 -3.42
C PHE A 96 -12.39 -4.28 -2.99
N GLY A 97 -13.35 -3.95 -3.86
CA GLY A 97 -14.46 -3.03 -3.54
C GLY A 97 -14.01 -1.58 -3.34
N GLY A 98 -12.85 -1.23 -3.90
CA GLY A 98 -12.32 0.13 -3.87
C GLY A 98 -12.77 0.98 -5.06
N SER A 99 -12.30 2.22 -5.10
CA SER A 99 -12.50 3.12 -6.23
C SER A 99 -11.48 4.26 -6.22
N ASN A 100 -11.28 4.90 -7.36
CA ASN A 100 -10.48 6.13 -7.44
C ASN A 100 -11.09 7.27 -6.60
N ASP A 101 -12.42 7.31 -6.49
CA ASP A 101 -13.13 8.28 -5.65
C ASP A 101 -12.76 8.12 -4.17
N ASP A 102 -12.56 6.89 -3.69
CA ASP A 102 -12.13 6.65 -2.31
C ASP A 102 -10.77 7.30 -2.02
N LEU A 103 -9.83 7.19 -2.95
CA LEU A 103 -8.51 7.82 -2.80
C LEU A 103 -8.64 9.35 -2.84
N THR A 104 -9.42 9.88 -3.76
CA THR A 104 -9.67 11.33 -3.88
C THR A 104 -10.36 11.87 -2.62
N ILE A 105 -11.32 11.14 -2.04
CA ILE A 105 -11.95 11.48 -0.77
C ILE A 105 -10.91 11.49 0.35
N ALA A 106 -10.09 10.43 0.45
CA ALA A 106 -9.04 10.37 1.46
C ALA A 106 -8.05 11.55 1.32
N ARG A 107 -7.64 11.91 0.10
CA ARG A 107 -6.77 13.05 -0.20
C ARG A 107 -7.39 14.38 0.21
N LYS A 108 -8.67 14.56 -0.05
CA LYS A 108 -9.37 15.81 0.28
C LYS A 108 -9.31 16.17 1.76
N PHE A 109 -9.30 15.16 2.64
CA PHE A 109 -9.34 15.35 4.09
C PHE A 109 -8.00 15.12 4.80
N ASN A 110 -6.95 14.69 4.09
CA ASN A 110 -5.67 14.36 4.70
C ASN A 110 -4.48 14.89 3.91
N PHE A 111 -3.48 15.41 4.63
CA PHE A 111 -2.20 15.86 4.08
C PHE A 111 -1.08 14.80 4.23
N CYS A 112 -1.39 13.62 4.73
CA CYS A 112 -0.45 12.51 4.84
C CYS A 112 -0.16 11.87 3.49
N PRO A 113 0.90 11.06 3.35
CA PRO A 113 1.12 10.28 2.15
C PRO A 113 0.03 9.22 1.97
N ILE A 114 -0.42 9.04 0.71
CA ILE A 114 -1.43 8.06 0.33
C ILE A 114 -0.85 7.15 -0.75
N LEU A 115 -0.78 5.86 -0.43
CA LEU A 115 -0.45 4.80 -1.37
C LEU A 115 -1.72 4.41 -2.17
N ARG A 116 -1.64 4.47 -3.50
CA ARG A 116 -2.62 3.80 -4.34
C ARG A 116 -2.36 2.30 -4.33
N LYS A 117 -3.21 1.55 -3.68
CA LYS A 117 -3.12 0.09 -3.61
C LYS A 117 -3.96 -0.52 -4.73
N ASP A 118 -3.30 -0.84 -5.84
CA ASP A 118 -3.92 -1.40 -7.05
C ASP A 118 -2.91 -2.29 -7.79
N PHE A 119 -3.39 -3.12 -8.72
CA PHE A 119 -2.55 -3.87 -9.63
C PHE A 119 -2.12 -2.97 -10.79
N THR A 120 -0.95 -2.38 -10.69
CA THR A 120 -0.39 -1.55 -11.77
C THR A 120 0.13 -2.47 -12.88
N VAL A 121 -0.49 -2.41 -14.05
CA VAL A 121 -0.19 -3.23 -15.23
C VAL A 121 0.04 -2.41 -16.50
N ASP A 122 -0.12 -1.09 -16.41
CA ASP A 122 0.00 -0.16 -17.52
C ASP A 122 0.45 1.23 -17.02
N GLU A 123 1.24 1.93 -17.82
CA GLU A 123 1.73 3.28 -17.49
C GLU A 123 0.61 4.31 -17.32
N TYR A 124 -0.52 4.11 -17.97
CA TYR A 124 -1.72 4.93 -17.78
C TYR A 124 -2.11 5.04 -16.31
N GLN A 125 -2.01 3.93 -15.54
CA GLN A 125 -2.38 3.92 -14.13
C GLN A 125 -1.48 4.80 -13.26
N ILE A 126 -0.25 5.08 -13.69
CA ILE A 126 0.68 5.98 -13.00
C ILE A 126 0.22 7.43 -13.14
N ILE A 127 -0.18 7.82 -14.36
CA ILE A 127 -0.78 9.13 -14.65
C ILE A 127 -2.09 9.29 -13.85
N GLU A 128 -2.92 8.25 -13.88
CA GLU A 128 -4.17 8.21 -13.14
C GLU A 128 -3.95 8.32 -11.62
N ALA A 129 -2.96 7.60 -11.05
CA ALA A 129 -2.61 7.68 -9.64
C ALA A 129 -2.27 9.13 -9.23
N LYS A 130 -1.45 9.80 -10.02
CA LYS A 130 -1.11 11.20 -9.80
C LYS A 130 -2.34 12.10 -9.86
N SER A 131 -3.21 11.88 -10.84
CA SER A 131 -4.42 12.70 -11.07
C SER A 131 -5.45 12.61 -9.96
N ILE A 132 -5.52 11.50 -9.24
CA ILE A 132 -6.45 11.29 -8.11
C ILE A 132 -5.84 11.64 -6.75
N GLY A 133 -4.58 12.07 -6.72
CA GLY A 133 -3.91 12.57 -5.52
C GLY A 133 -3.14 11.53 -4.72
N ALA A 134 -2.68 10.45 -5.34
CA ALA A 134 -1.73 9.52 -4.74
C ALA A 134 -0.34 10.16 -4.60
N ASP A 135 0.42 9.71 -3.60
CA ASP A 135 1.82 10.06 -3.38
C ASP A 135 2.76 8.91 -3.69
N ALA A 136 2.23 7.69 -3.65
CA ALA A 136 2.97 6.47 -3.96
C ALA A 136 2.09 5.48 -4.72
N ILE A 137 2.74 4.62 -5.51
CA ILE A 137 2.11 3.51 -6.22
C ILE A 137 2.68 2.17 -5.76
N LEU A 138 1.92 1.11 -6.03
CA LEU A 138 2.33 -0.28 -5.82
C LEU A 138 2.78 -0.88 -7.14
N LEU A 139 3.97 -1.52 -7.15
CA LEU A 139 4.40 -2.45 -8.18
C LEU A 139 4.55 -3.84 -7.55
N ILE A 140 4.07 -4.89 -8.20
CA ILE A 140 4.04 -6.26 -7.67
C ILE A 140 4.96 -7.14 -8.51
N ALA A 141 6.03 -7.67 -7.90
CA ALA A 141 7.03 -8.49 -8.59
C ALA A 141 6.44 -9.79 -9.17
N ALA A 142 5.44 -10.37 -8.51
CA ALA A 142 4.73 -11.55 -9.02
C ALA A 142 3.87 -11.29 -10.27
N VAL A 143 3.65 -10.01 -10.63
CA VAL A 143 2.77 -9.59 -11.74
C VAL A 143 3.56 -9.05 -12.93
N LEU A 144 4.63 -8.32 -12.64
CA LEU A 144 5.40 -7.55 -13.60
C LEU A 144 6.76 -8.19 -13.87
N SER A 145 7.23 -8.12 -15.09
CA SER A 145 8.62 -8.44 -15.42
C SER A 145 9.57 -7.39 -14.82
N PRO A 146 10.85 -7.74 -14.59
CA PRO A 146 11.85 -6.77 -14.12
C PRO A 146 11.97 -5.53 -15.03
N PHE A 147 11.77 -5.69 -16.32
CA PHE A 147 11.75 -4.58 -17.27
C PHE A 147 10.56 -3.64 -17.03
N GLU A 148 9.35 -4.18 -16.86
CA GLU A 148 8.14 -3.39 -16.57
C GLU A 148 8.27 -2.67 -15.22
N ILE A 149 8.78 -3.34 -14.19
CA ILE A 149 9.03 -2.73 -12.87
C ILE A 149 9.92 -1.50 -13.00
N ARG A 150 11.06 -1.66 -13.67
CA ARG A 150 11.99 -0.55 -13.87
C ARG A 150 11.36 0.58 -14.69
N HIS A 151 10.67 0.24 -15.77
CA HIS A 151 10.02 1.22 -16.64
C HIS A 151 8.96 2.04 -15.87
N PHE A 152 8.07 1.36 -15.15
CA PHE A 152 7.02 2.01 -14.37
C PHE A 152 7.59 2.82 -13.18
N ALA A 153 8.64 2.32 -12.54
CA ALA A 153 9.31 3.05 -11.47
C ALA A 153 9.93 4.37 -11.96
N ILE A 154 10.62 4.35 -13.11
CA ILE A 154 11.15 5.57 -13.74
C ILE A 154 10.04 6.59 -14.02
N GLN A 155 8.91 6.13 -14.60
CA GLN A 155 7.77 7.01 -14.87
C GLN A 155 7.15 7.58 -13.59
N ALA A 156 6.99 6.76 -12.56
CA ALA A 156 6.48 7.21 -11.27
C ALA A 156 7.37 8.31 -10.67
N LYS A 157 8.69 8.12 -10.70
CA LYS A 157 9.67 9.10 -10.23
C LYS A 157 9.61 10.41 -11.01
N GLN A 158 9.42 10.37 -12.34
CA GLN A 158 9.27 11.57 -13.18
C GLN A 158 8.03 12.39 -12.79
N MET A 159 6.98 11.74 -12.27
CA MET A 159 5.77 12.39 -11.74
C MET A 159 5.86 12.74 -10.25
N GLY A 160 7.01 12.49 -9.62
CA GLY A 160 7.22 12.73 -8.19
C GLY A 160 6.55 11.70 -7.28
N LEU A 161 6.06 10.57 -7.81
CA LEU A 161 5.49 9.49 -7.00
C LEU A 161 6.60 8.62 -6.42
N GLU A 162 6.42 8.15 -5.19
CA GLU A 162 7.25 7.09 -4.62
C GLU A 162 6.72 5.70 -5.03
N VAL A 163 7.61 4.71 -4.98
CA VAL A 163 7.29 3.33 -5.41
C VAL A 163 7.50 2.37 -4.26
N LEU A 164 6.43 1.66 -3.91
CA LEU A 164 6.46 0.47 -3.06
C LEU A 164 6.50 -0.76 -3.97
N LEU A 165 7.60 -1.52 -3.94
CA LEU A 165 7.74 -2.80 -4.63
C LEU A 165 7.33 -3.93 -3.68
N GLU A 166 6.24 -4.64 -3.99
CA GLU A 166 5.78 -5.82 -3.26
C GLU A 166 6.49 -7.08 -3.77
N VAL A 167 7.05 -7.88 -2.86
CA VAL A 167 7.73 -9.14 -3.12
C VAL A 167 7.27 -10.23 -2.17
N HIS A 168 7.32 -11.51 -2.62
CA HIS A 168 6.93 -12.70 -1.85
C HIS A 168 8.08 -13.69 -1.68
N SER A 169 9.18 -13.50 -2.42
CA SER A 169 10.31 -14.43 -2.41
C SER A 169 11.64 -13.71 -2.63
N LEU A 170 12.73 -14.42 -2.28
CA LEU A 170 14.08 -13.93 -2.52
C LEU A 170 14.39 -13.79 -4.01
N GLU A 171 13.81 -14.64 -4.85
CA GLU A 171 13.98 -14.59 -6.29
C GLU A 171 13.33 -13.31 -6.85
N GLU A 172 12.07 -13.05 -6.49
CA GLU A 172 11.37 -11.81 -6.85
C GLU A 172 12.16 -10.57 -6.40
N LEU A 173 12.64 -10.55 -5.16
CA LEU A 173 13.44 -9.46 -4.63
C LEU A 173 14.68 -9.20 -5.48
N LYS A 174 15.49 -10.25 -5.75
CA LYS A 174 16.75 -10.12 -6.50
C LYS A 174 16.56 -9.67 -7.94
N CYS A 175 15.49 -10.12 -8.58
CA CYS A 175 15.22 -9.80 -9.99
C CYS A 175 14.59 -8.42 -10.18
N SER A 176 13.96 -7.84 -9.14
CA SER A 176 13.08 -6.68 -9.28
C SER A 176 13.62 -5.40 -8.65
N ILE A 177 14.67 -5.48 -7.82
CA ILE A 177 15.29 -4.29 -7.20
C ILE A 177 15.91 -3.38 -8.27
N THR A 178 15.58 -2.09 -8.21
CA THR A 178 16.20 -1.01 -9.00
C THR A 178 16.35 0.24 -8.15
N ASP A 179 17.19 1.19 -8.56
CA ASP A 179 17.46 2.44 -7.82
C ASP A 179 16.24 3.37 -7.74
N GLU A 180 15.26 3.17 -8.60
CA GLU A 180 14.04 3.97 -8.65
C GLU A 180 12.97 3.54 -7.63
N ILE A 181 13.17 2.41 -6.93
CA ILE A 181 12.30 1.94 -5.84
C ILE A 181 12.62 2.70 -4.55
N ASP A 182 11.60 3.08 -3.80
CA ASP A 182 11.76 3.77 -2.51
C ASP A 182 11.58 2.85 -1.31
N LEU A 183 10.63 1.90 -1.42
CA LEU A 183 10.27 0.98 -0.35
C LEU A 183 10.14 -0.45 -0.89
N ILE A 184 10.54 -1.42 -0.09
CA ILE A 184 10.32 -2.85 -0.38
C ILE A 184 9.28 -3.38 0.58
N GLY A 185 8.15 -3.83 0.03
CA GLY A 185 7.07 -4.48 0.75
C GLY A 185 7.21 -6.00 0.69
N VAL A 186 7.37 -6.64 1.85
CA VAL A 186 7.34 -8.10 1.92
C VAL A 186 5.93 -8.54 2.29
N ASN A 187 5.25 -9.19 1.36
CA ASN A 187 3.91 -9.70 1.59
C ASN A 187 3.98 -11.12 2.19
N ASN A 188 3.56 -11.24 3.45
CA ASN A 188 3.53 -12.49 4.19
C ASN A 188 2.43 -13.45 3.74
N ARG A 189 1.56 -13.02 2.81
CA ARG A 189 0.49 -13.84 2.26
C ARG A 189 0.90 -14.44 0.93
N ASP A 190 0.89 -15.75 0.84
CA ASP A 190 1.03 -16.46 -0.43
C ASP A 190 -0.19 -16.19 -1.32
N LEU A 191 0.05 -15.78 -2.56
CA LEU A 191 -1.01 -15.37 -3.49
C LEU A 191 -1.83 -16.54 -4.06
N GLN A 192 -1.37 -17.78 -3.90
CA GLN A 192 -2.04 -18.96 -4.42
C GLN A 192 -2.81 -19.69 -3.33
N SER A 193 -2.15 -19.99 -2.22
CA SER A 193 -2.72 -20.76 -1.10
C SER A 193 -3.45 -19.88 -0.07
N PHE A 194 -3.23 -18.55 -0.10
CA PHE A 194 -3.63 -17.57 0.90
C PHE A 194 -3.08 -17.80 2.31
N ASN A 195 -2.13 -18.73 2.47
CA ASN A 195 -1.44 -18.93 3.73
C ASN A 195 -0.66 -17.67 4.12
N VAL A 196 -0.59 -17.40 5.41
CA VAL A 196 0.10 -16.22 5.95
C VAL A 196 1.14 -16.67 6.96
N SER A 197 2.40 -16.25 6.78
CA SER A 197 3.47 -16.47 7.77
C SER A 197 4.41 -15.27 7.83
N LEU A 198 4.62 -14.74 9.02
CA LEU A 198 5.60 -13.66 9.26
C LEU A 198 7.05 -14.13 9.05
N ASP A 199 7.29 -15.42 8.89
CA ASP A 199 8.60 -15.97 8.57
C ASP A 199 9.12 -15.45 7.22
N VAL A 200 8.20 -15.18 6.25
CA VAL A 200 8.59 -14.58 4.97
C VAL A 200 9.28 -13.22 5.20
N SER A 201 8.72 -12.36 6.05
CA SER A 201 9.36 -11.10 6.41
C SER A 201 10.68 -11.30 7.16
N ARG A 202 10.78 -12.27 8.07
CA ARG A 202 12.01 -12.56 8.81
C ARG A 202 13.12 -13.02 7.89
N ASP A 203 12.81 -13.96 6.99
CA ASP A 203 13.78 -14.56 6.07
C ASP A 203 14.30 -13.55 5.03
N LEU A 204 13.42 -12.68 4.51
CA LEU A 204 13.82 -11.70 3.51
C LEU A 204 14.51 -10.46 4.08
N ALA A 205 14.36 -10.19 5.36
CA ALA A 205 14.84 -8.95 5.98
C ALA A 205 16.33 -8.67 5.74
N THR A 206 17.18 -9.72 5.83
CA THR A 206 18.65 -9.60 5.67
C THR A 206 19.09 -9.42 4.22
N HIS A 207 18.20 -9.72 3.28
CA HIS A 207 18.46 -9.61 1.84
C HIS A 207 18.04 -8.28 1.25
N ILE A 208 17.25 -7.47 1.97
CA ILE A 208 16.84 -6.14 1.54
C ILE A 208 17.93 -5.14 1.93
N PRO A 209 18.54 -4.43 0.95
CA PRO A 209 19.54 -3.41 1.23
C PRO A 209 19.01 -2.29 2.12
N ASN A 210 19.87 -1.75 3.00
CA ASN A 210 19.49 -0.70 3.96
C ASN A 210 19.14 0.65 3.31
N SER A 211 19.36 0.82 2.01
CA SER A 211 18.92 2.01 1.26
C SER A 211 17.41 2.10 1.08
N PHE A 212 16.71 0.97 1.19
CA PHE A 212 15.26 0.89 1.07
C PHE A 212 14.60 0.85 2.44
N VAL A 213 13.43 1.50 2.55
CA VAL A 213 12.56 1.30 3.70
C VAL A 213 11.87 -0.06 3.57
N LYS A 214 12.00 -0.88 4.61
CA LYS A 214 11.37 -2.20 4.66
C LYS A 214 9.96 -2.09 5.19
N VAL A 215 9.00 -2.63 4.43
CA VAL A 215 7.59 -2.69 4.80
C VAL A 215 7.16 -4.14 4.92
N SER A 216 6.52 -4.54 6.02
CA SER A 216 5.89 -5.85 6.17
C SER A 216 4.38 -5.73 5.94
N GLU A 217 3.83 -6.64 5.13
CA GLU A 217 2.42 -6.63 4.73
C GLU A 217 1.76 -7.97 5.04
N SER A 218 0.51 -7.94 5.44
CA SER A 218 -0.31 -9.11 5.83
C SER A 218 0.16 -9.82 7.11
N GLY A 219 -0.78 -10.38 7.86
CA GLY A 219 -0.51 -11.21 9.03
C GLY A 219 -0.09 -10.49 10.30
N ILE A 220 -0.05 -9.16 10.30
CA ILE A 220 0.26 -8.38 11.50
C ILE A 220 -1.01 -8.24 12.33
N GLU A 221 -1.15 -9.07 13.36
CA GLU A 221 -2.37 -9.16 14.15
C GLU A 221 -2.24 -8.50 15.52
N SER A 222 -1.04 -8.29 16.03
CA SER A 222 -0.79 -7.70 17.34
C SER A 222 0.35 -6.68 17.34
N PRO A 223 0.39 -5.75 18.30
CA PRO A 223 1.49 -4.80 18.48
C PRO A 223 2.85 -5.49 18.72
N GLU A 224 2.86 -6.65 19.38
CA GLU A 224 4.07 -7.44 19.63
C GLU A 224 4.73 -7.89 18.34
N ALA A 225 3.91 -8.24 17.31
CA ALA A 225 4.43 -8.60 16.00
C ALA A 225 5.19 -7.43 15.34
N ILE A 226 4.69 -6.19 15.49
CA ILE A 226 5.41 -4.99 15.02
C ILE A 226 6.73 -4.83 15.76
N VAL A 227 6.72 -4.94 17.10
CA VAL A 227 7.93 -4.81 17.92
C VAL A 227 8.97 -5.88 17.54
N GLU A 228 8.52 -7.09 17.21
CA GLU A 228 9.39 -8.16 16.71
C GLU A 228 9.97 -7.83 15.34
N LEU A 229 9.12 -7.46 14.37
CA LEU A 229 9.54 -7.13 13.01
C LEU A 229 10.52 -5.95 12.95
N LYS A 230 10.39 -4.97 13.85
CA LYS A 230 11.36 -3.86 14.00
C LYS A 230 12.77 -4.36 14.29
N LYS A 231 12.96 -5.49 14.99
CA LYS A 231 14.28 -6.08 15.24
C LYS A 231 14.95 -6.60 13.96
N PHE A 232 14.17 -6.89 12.93
CA PHE A 232 14.64 -7.27 11.60
C PHE A 232 14.82 -6.08 10.65
N GLY A 233 14.64 -4.85 11.18
CA GLY A 233 14.82 -3.60 10.42
C GLY A 233 13.60 -3.17 9.61
N TYR A 234 12.41 -3.73 9.86
CA TYR A 234 11.17 -3.21 9.29
C TYR A 234 10.78 -1.89 9.96
N GLU A 235 10.45 -0.90 9.14
CA GLU A 235 10.03 0.43 9.57
C GLU A 235 8.56 0.69 9.23
N GLY A 236 8.05 0.06 8.16
CA GLY A 236 6.67 0.18 7.69
C GLY A 236 5.85 -1.08 7.92
N PHE A 237 4.56 -0.91 8.23
CA PHE A 237 3.63 -2.01 8.53
C PHE A 237 2.29 -1.76 7.85
N LEU A 238 2.02 -2.45 6.73
CA LEU A 238 0.77 -2.29 5.99
C LEU A 238 -0.33 -3.16 6.60
N MET A 239 -1.34 -2.50 7.17
CA MET A 239 -2.39 -3.12 7.97
C MET A 239 -3.78 -2.66 7.53
N GLY A 240 -4.61 -3.59 7.12
CA GLY A 240 -6.00 -3.32 6.71
C GLY A 240 -7.00 -4.21 7.43
N GLN A 241 -6.91 -5.52 7.23
CA GLN A 241 -7.89 -6.48 7.70
C GLN A 241 -8.14 -6.39 9.22
N ASN A 242 -7.08 -6.23 10.00
CA ASN A 242 -7.17 -6.14 11.47
C ASN A 242 -8.08 -4.98 11.91
N PHE A 243 -8.02 -3.85 11.21
CA PHE A 243 -8.86 -2.68 11.52
C PHE A 243 -10.23 -2.77 10.84
N MET A 244 -10.24 -3.09 9.56
CA MET A 244 -11.45 -3.04 8.71
C MET A 244 -12.54 -4.05 9.10
N GLN A 245 -12.23 -5.12 9.82
CA GLN A 245 -13.23 -6.07 10.33
C GLN A 245 -14.12 -5.49 11.44
N HIS A 246 -13.78 -4.33 11.98
CA HIS A 246 -14.56 -3.63 13.01
C HIS A 246 -15.52 -2.62 12.38
N ASN A 247 -16.65 -2.37 13.03
CA ASN A 247 -17.63 -1.36 12.59
C ASN A 247 -17.03 0.06 12.59
N ARG A 248 -16.01 0.29 13.41
CA ARG A 248 -15.25 1.53 13.51
C ARG A 248 -13.75 1.24 13.40
N PRO A 249 -13.24 1.09 12.16
CA PRO A 249 -11.83 0.77 11.92
C PRO A 249 -10.86 1.76 12.56
N GLU A 250 -11.24 3.04 12.61
CA GLU A 250 -10.45 4.12 13.20
C GLU A 250 -10.25 3.96 14.71
N GLU A 251 -11.23 3.45 15.41
CA GLU A 251 -11.11 3.21 16.86
C GLU A 251 -10.25 1.96 17.14
N ALA A 252 -10.37 0.93 16.31
CA ALA A 252 -9.51 -0.25 16.38
C ALA A 252 -8.04 0.13 16.14
N ALA A 253 -7.77 0.96 15.14
CA ALA A 253 -6.43 1.47 14.88
C ALA A 253 -5.89 2.32 16.05
N LYS A 254 -6.70 3.18 16.64
CA LYS A 254 -6.33 4.00 17.80
C LYS A 254 -5.93 3.14 19.01
N GLU A 255 -6.70 2.11 19.30
CA GLU A 255 -6.38 1.20 20.40
C GLU A 255 -5.09 0.42 20.11
N PHE A 256 -4.92 -0.07 18.90
CA PHE A 256 -3.72 -0.78 18.48
C PHE A 256 -2.46 0.09 18.60
N VAL A 257 -2.48 1.32 18.10
CA VAL A 257 -1.35 2.27 18.19
C VAL A 257 -1.05 2.63 19.63
N ARG A 258 -2.09 2.78 20.49
CA ARG A 258 -1.91 3.03 21.92
C ARG A 258 -1.17 1.88 22.62
N GLN A 259 -1.53 0.64 22.30
CA GLN A 259 -0.85 -0.54 22.84
C GLN A 259 0.58 -0.65 22.33
N LEU A 260 0.82 -0.39 21.03
CA LEU A 260 2.15 -0.38 20.45
C LEU A 260 3.08 0.61 21.17
N LYS A 261 2.64 1.84 21.37
CA LYS A 261 3.43 2.87 22.10
C LYS A 261 3.80 2.42 23.52
N ARG A 262 2.86 1.82 24.26
CA ARG A 262 3.15 1.29 25.59
C ARG A 262 4.24 0.22 25.60
N LEU A 263 4.25 -0.67 24.58
CA LEU A 263 5.27 -1.70 24.47
C LEU A 263 6.65 -1.12 24.09
N GLU A 264 6.68 -0.04 23.34
CA GLU A 264 7.91 0.67 22.98
C GLU A 264 8.49 1.44 24.16
N ASP A 265 7.64 2.16 24.92
CA ASP A 265 8.05 2.92 26.11
C ASP A 265 8.63 2.03 27.23
N VAL A 266 8.14 0.81 27.40
CA VAL A 266 8.66 -0.14 28.41
C VAL A 266 10.05 -0.69 28.06
N ARG A 267 10.47 -0.57 26.79
CA ARG A 267 11.74 -1.14 26.26
C ARG A 267 12.81 -0.08 25.99
N SER A 268 12.44 1.21 26.03
CA SER A 268 13.36 2.35 25.95
C SER A 268 13.97 2.61 27.34
#